data_d2cc710fee7ffe5b93df8fad08f3d55a
#
_entry.id   d2cc710fee7ffe5b93df8fad08f3d55a
#
_cell.length_a   1.000
_cell.length_b   1.000
_cell.length_c   1.000
_cell.angle_alpha   90.00
_cell.angle_beta   90.00
_cell.angle_gamma   90.00
#
_symmetry.space_group_name_H-M   'P 1'
#
loop_
_entity.id
_entity.type
_entity.pdbx_description
1 polymer ?
#
loop_
_entity_poly.entity_id
_entity_poly.type
_entity_poly.pdbx_seq_one_letter_code
_entity_poly.pdbx_strand_id
1 'polypeptide(L)'
;ETLVAAKPDLVILRNSEYIKDSEITAEAIEKIENELKLPLVVVNGPGCYDEVRLETQYEGIRLMGELFQKQARAEEIISLMSETIAMIKERTSTVAEEDRPTVMYLGGLKGDELTGTVWGGNYGDAKFGEEIANIKNVHPADEAIRKVSAEHLIALNPDKIILCTVCPSPDVFLNDTLYSPIQSITAIQNGDVVSIGLLTWWGDFRLEVPTIMLISAKSVYPELFTDVNVGQWLNEYHSTLYNLSAEDAQTLKVVQQLDWMDGADF
;
A
#
# COMPACT_ATOMS: atom_id res chain seq x y z
N GLU A 1 31.96 -8.01 4.70
CA GLU A 1 32.72 -8.86 3.75
C GLU A 1 31.99 -8.96 2.40
N THR A 2 30.67 -9.17 2.36
CA THR A 2 29.89 -9.34 1.12
C THR A 2 29.92 -8.09 0.23
N LEU A 3 29.77 -6.89 0.82
CA LEU A 3 29.78 -5.64 0.08
C LEU A 3 31.14 -5.36 -0.58
N VAL A 4 32.23 -5.61 0.16
CA VAL A 4 33.60 -5.46 -0.37
C VAL A 4 33.89 -6.45 -1.50
N ALA A 5 33.39 -7.68 -1.38
CA ALA A 5 33.53 -8.71 -2.40
C ALA A 5 32.74 -8.36 -3.70
N ALA A 6 31.63 -7.71 -3.57
CA ALA A 6 30.79 -7.28 -4.70
C ALA A 6 31.40 -6.12 -5.51
N LYS A 7 32.32 -5.32 -4.90
CA LYS A 7 32.98 -4.16 -5.54
C LYS A 7 32.00 -3.24 -6.29
N PRO A 8 30.95 -2.75 -5.64
CA PRO A 8 29.99 -1.89 -6.32
C PRO A 8 30.59 -0.53 -6.64
N ASP A 9 30.15 0.07 -7.76
CA ASP A 9 30.47 1.46 -8.11
C ASP A 9 29.68 2.46 -7.27
N LEU A 10 28.51 2.06 -6.77
CA LEU A 10 27.61 2.84 -5.93
C LEU A 10 26.85 1.93 -4.98
N VAL A 11 26.70 2.37 -3.75
CA VAL A 11 25.80 1.75 -2.77
C VAL A 11 24.56 2.63 -2.63
N ILE A 12 23.37 2.03 -2.76
CA ILE A 12 22.09 2.70 -2.46
C ILE A 12 21.55 2.07 -1.18
N LEU A 13 21.50 2.86 -0.12
CA LEU A 13 20.90 2.47 1.15
C LEU A 13 19.48 3.01 1.22
N ARG A 14 18.51 2.09 1.26
CA ARG A 14 17.12 2.47 1.52
C ARG A 14 16.92 2.64 3.01
N ASN A 15 16.44 3.81 3.40
CA ASN A 15 16.07 4.13 4.77
C ASN A 15 14.55 4.11 4.92
N SER A 16 14.05 3.67 6.06
CA SER A 16 12.62 3.62 6.37
C SER A 16 12.36 4.15 7.78
N GLU A 17 11.10 4.41 8.10
CA GLU A 17 10.68 4.90 9.42
C GLU A 17 11.14 4.00 10.58
N TYR A 18 11.31 2.68 10.31
CA TYR A 18 11.70 1.70 11.32
C TYR A 18 13.19 1.71 11.64
N ILE A 19 14.01 2.24 10.74
CA ILE A 19 15.49 2.18 10.85
C ILE A 19 16.19 3.54 10.74
N LYS A 20 15.46 4.62 10.38
CA LYS A 20 16.07 5.94 10.09
C LYS A 20 16.96 6.48 11.20
N ASP A 21 16.55 6.25 12.45
CA ASP A 21 17.25 6.75 13.64
C ASP A 21 17.99 5.65 14.40
N SER A 22 18.19 4.47 13.78
CA SER A 22 18.87 3.37 14.44
C SER A 22 20.40 3.55 14.41
N GLU A 23 21.06 3.16 15.50
CA GLU A 23 22.54 3.11 15.57
C GLU A 23 23.10 2.23 14.45
N ILE A 24 22.43 1.13 14.12
CA ILE A 24 22.82 0.20 13.05
C ILE A 24 22.89 0.92 11.70
N THR A 25 21.92 1.78 11.40
CA THR A 25 21.93 2.56 10.14
C THR A 25 23.07 3.58 10.14
N ALA A 26 23.28 4.29 11.24
CA ALA A 26 24.38 5.25 11.37
C ALA A 26 25.74 4.56 11.22
N GLU A 27 25.97 3.44 11.92
CA GLU A 27 27.19 2.64 11.78
C GLU A 27 27.39 2.10 10.37
N ALA A 28 26.32 1.66 9.69
CA ALA A 28 26.41 1.17 8.31
C ALA A 28 26.85 2.29 7.35
N ILE A 29 26.26 3.49 7.49
CA ILE A 29 26.64 4.68 6.69
C ILE A 29 28.12 5.01 6.91
N GLU A 30 28.54 5.17 8.18
CA GLU A 30 29.92 5.48 8.53
C GLU A 30 30.89 4.47 7.96
N LYS A 31 30.57 3.19 8.10
CA LYS A 31 31.42 2.11 7.58
C LYS A 31 31.53 2.14 6.05
N ILE A 32 30.44 2.35 5.34
CA ILE A 32 30.45 2.38 3.87
C ILE A 32 31.23 3.59 3.37
N GLU A 33 30.98 4.78 3.92
CA GLU A 33 31.60 6.01 3.45
C GLU A 33 33.05 6.16 3.93
N ASN A 34 33.30 5.92 5.23
CA ASN A 34 34.57 6.27 5.86
C ASN A 34 35.57 5.13 5.90
N GLU A 35 35.15 3.87 6.09
CA GLU A 35 36.06 2.73 6.11
C GLU A 35 36.24 2.13 4.72
N LEU A 36 35.16 1.86 4.00
CA LEU A 36 35.18 1.20 2.69
C LEU A 36 35.42 2.18 1.53
N LYS A 37 35.21 3.48 1.76
CA LYS A 37 35.36 4.54 0.75
C LYS A 37 34.54 4.30 -0.50
N LEU A 38 33.35 3.73 -0.32
CA LEU A 38 32.39 3.49 -1.41
C LEU A 38 31.44 4.69 -1.55
N PRO A 39 31.11 5.11 -2.79
CA PRO A 39 30.07 6.09 -3.00
C PRO A 39 28.73 5.59 -2.42
N LEU A 40 28.05 6.42 -1.64
CA LEU A 40 26.80 6.08 -0.99
C LEU A 40 25.74 7.12 -1.29
N VAL A 41 24.52 6.66 -1.61
CA VAL A 41 23.31 7.46 -1.64
C VAL A 41 22.31 6.85 -0.65
N VAL A 42 21.83 7.65 0.28
CA VAL A 42 20.76 7.26 1.21
C VAL A 42 19.44 7.76 0.66
N VAL A 43 18.51 6.85 0.40
CA VAL A 43 17.16 7.16 -0.10
C VAL A 43 16.18 7.00 1.05
N ASN A 44 15.63 8.10 1.52
CA ASN A 44 14.62 8.10 2.57
C ASN A 44 13.24 7.80 2.00
N GLY A 45 12.60 6.75 2.49
CA GLY A 45 11.19 6.47 2.19
C GLY A 45 10.26 7.56 2.78
N PRO A 46 9.02 7.67 2.27
CA PRO A 46 8.06 8.68 2.75
C PRO A 46 7.82 8.66 4.26
N GLY A 47 7.87 7.48 4.91
CA GLY A 47 7.75 7.35 6.36
C GLY A 47 8.94 7.89 7.17
N CYS A 48 10.04 8.28 6.53
CA CYS A 48 11.16 8.93 7.21
C CYS A 48 10.91 10.41 7.54
N TYR A 49 9.87 11.00 6.98
CA TYR A 49 9.50 12.41 7.17
C TYR A 49 8.41 12.54 8.24
N ASP A 50 8.34 13.70 8.89
CA ASP A 50 7.34 13.99 9.92
C ASP A 50 5.91 13.94 9.38
N GLU A 51 5.74 14.23 8.09
CA GLU A 51 4.48 14.15 7.37
C GLU A 51 4.62 13.24 6.15
N VAL A 52 3.84 12.16 6.12
CA VAL A 52 3.75 11.27 4.96
C VAL A 52 2.98 11.96 3.85
N ARG A 53 3.63 12.17 2.70
CA ARG A 53 3.05 12.81 1.52
C ARG A 53 3.39 12.04 0.25
N LEU A 54 2.46 12.04 -0.70
CA LEU A 54 2.68 11.39 -1.98
C LEU A 54 3.82 12.04 -2.79
N GLU A 55 4.02 13.35 -2.63
CA GLU A 55 5.08 14.12 -3.27
C GLU A 55 6.47 13.59 -2.95
N THR A 56 6.69 13.08 -1.73
CA THR A 56 7.99 12.47 -1.36
C THR A 56 8.29 11.20 -2.16
N GLN A 57 7.27 10.47 -2.59
CA GLN A 57 7.44 9.36 -3.54
C GLN A 57 7.92 9.85 -4.90
N TYR A 58 7.32 10.91 -5.42
CA TYR A 58 7.70 11.50 -6.72
C TYR A 58 9.13 12.05 -6.68
N GLU A 59 9.52 12.70 -5.58
CA GLU A 59 10.89 13.16 -5.37
C GLU A 59 11.89 12.00 -5.38
N GLY A 60 11.56 10.88 -4.72
CA GLY A 60 12.38 9.68 -4.75
C GLY A 60 12.51 9.06 -6.15
N ILE A 61 11.43 9.04 -6.94
CA ILE A 61 11.45 8.57 -8.32
C ILE A 61 12.35 9.47 -9.19
N ARG A 62 12.27 10.81 -9.02
CA ARG A 62 13.15 11.77 -9.70
C ARG A 62 14.60 11.56 -9.33
N LEU A 63 14.90 11.40 -8.04
CA LEU A 63 16.26 11.10 -7.56
C LEU A 63 16.84 9.86 -8.25
N MET A 64 16.06 8.78 -8.34
CA MET A 64 16.49 7.58 -9.05
C MET A 64 16.67 7.84 -10.55
N GLY A 65 15.79 8.65 -11.16
CA GLY A 65 15.92 9.10 -12.54
C GLY A 65 17.22 9.86 -12.79
N GLU A 66 17.63 10.74 -11.89
CA GLU A 66 18.89 11.48 -11.96
C GLU A 66 20.10 10.57 -11.82
N LEU A 67 20.11 9.70 -10.79
CA LEU A 67 21.20 8.76 -10.51
C LEU A 67 21.49 7.84 -11.70
N PHE A 68 20.45 7.37 -12.38
CA PHE A 68 20.59 6.44 -13.50
C PHE A 68 20.48 7.12 -14.88
N GLN A 69 20.43 8.45 -14.94
CA GLN A 69 20.27 9.21 -16.18
C GLN A 69 19.02 8.79 -16.97
N LYS A 70 17.90 8.58 -16.23
CA LYS A 70 16.60 8.15 -16.74
C LYS A 70 15.48 9.14 -16.40
N GLN A 71 15.75 10.44 -16.40
CA GLN A 71 14.81 11.48 -15.99
C GLN A 71 13.48 11.40 -16.76
N ALA A 72 13.54 11.18 -18.09
CA ALA A 72 12.34 11.04 -18.89
C ALA A 72 11.45 9.87 -18.40
N ARG A 73 12.07 8.72 -18.09
CA ARG A 73 11.32 7.57 -17.54
C ARG A 73 10.76 7.84 -16.16
N ALA A 74 11.48 8.57 -15.30
CA ALA A 74 11.00 8.97 -14.00
C ALA A 74 9.72 9.82 -14.12
N GLU A 75 9.69 10.81 -15.02
CA GLU A 75 8.49 11.64 -15.23
C GLU A 75 7.33 10.86 -15.88
N GLU A 76 7.59 9.88 -16.76
CA GLU A 76 6.56 8.97 -17.28
C GLU A 76 5.89 8.17 -16.15
N ILE A 77 6.68 7.63 -15.22
CA ILE A 77 6.17 6.88 -14.06
C ILE A 77 5.33 7.81 -13.17
N ILE A 78 5.83 9.01 -12.88
CA ILE A 78 5.11 10.00 -12.06
C ILE A 78 3.79 10.40 -12.73
N SER A 79 3.79 10.62 -14.04
CA SER A 79 2.57 10.95 -14.80
C SER A 79 1.52 9.83 -14.67
N LEU A 80 1.94 8.58 -14.91
CA LEU A 80 1.07 7.40 -14.79
C LEU A 80 0.45 7.27 -13.38
N MET A 81 1.26 7.48 -12.35
CA MET A 81 0.79 7.46 -10.96
C MET A 81 -0.17 8.62 -10.67
N SER A 82 0.22 9.84 -11.03
CA SER A 82 -0.55 11.05 -10.69
C SER A 82 -1.87 11.14 -11.44
N GLU A 83 -1.95 10.66 -12.67
CA GLU A 83 -3.20 10.60 -13.45
C GLU A 83 -4.24 9.69 -12.79
N THR A 84 -3.80 8.52 -12.32
CA THR A 84 -4.71 7.60 -11.58
C THR A 84 -5.17 8.22 -10.27
N ILE A 85 -4.26 8.81 -9.50
CA ILE A 85 -4.59 9.50 -8.25
C ILE A 85 -5.55 10.68 -8.48
N ALA A 86 -5.33 11.46 -9.53
CA ALA A 86 -6.20 12.57 -9.89
C ALA A 86 -7.62 12.10 -10.26
N MET A 87 -7.74 11.04 -11.05
CA MET A 87 -9.01 10.43 -11.43
C MET A 87 -9.79 9.95 -10.20
N ILE A 88 -9.12 9.29 -9.24
CA ILE A 88 -9.76 8.84 -8.00
C ILE A 88 -10.28 10.04 -7.20
N LYS A 89 -9.42 11.04 -6.96
CA LYS A 89 -9.79 12.26 -6.23
C LYS A 89 -10.96 12.99 -6.86
N GLU A 90 -10.96 13.15 -8.17
CA GLU A 90 -12.03 13.81 -8.91
C GLU A 90 -13.37 13.11 -8.68
N ARG A 91 -13.41 11.78 -8.85
CA ARG A 91 -14.65 10.99 -8.71
C ARG A 91 -15.20 11.00 -7.29
N THR A 92 -14.31 10.85 -6.30
CA THR A 92 -14.74 10.75 -4.89
C THR A 92 -14.98 12.09 -4.20
N SER A 93 -14.50 13.21 -4.77
CA SER A 93 -14.62 14.56 -4.19
C SER A 93 -16.05 15.05 -3.99
N THR A 94 -17.01 14.46 -4.71
CA THR A 94 -18.43 14.82 -4.61
C THR A 94 -19.14 14.19 -3.42
N VAL A 95 -18.52 13.21 -2.75
CA VAL A 95 -19.11 12.54 -1.59
C VAL A 95 -18.98 13.42 -0.36
N ALA A 96 -20.08 13.77 0.27
CA ALA A 96 -20.11 14.57 1.48
C ALA A 96 -19.53 13.80 2.68
N GLU A 97 -19.03 14.51 3.69
CA GLU A 97 -18.36 13.89 4.83
C GLU A 97 -19.27 12.93 5.61
N GLU A 98 -20.52 13.28 5.76
CA GLU A 98 -21.55 12.48 6.43
C GLU A 98 -21.91 11.19 5.67
N ASP A 99 -21.68 11.15 4.36
CA ASP A 99 -22.00 10.02 3.49
C ASP A 99 -20.78 9.07 3.27
N ARG A 100 -19.63 9.37 3.87
CA ARG A 100 -18.42 8.53 3.73
C ARG A 100 -18.59 7.22 4.49
N PRO A 101 -18.51 6.06 3.81
CA PRO A 101 -18.50 4.78 4.50
C PRO A 101 -17.27 4.62 5.40
N THR A 102 -17.46 3.92 6.51
CA THR A 102 -16.39 3.60 7.43
C THR A 102 -15.58 2.40 6.92
N VAL A 103 -14.26 2.53 6.92
CA VAL A 103 -13.34 1.53 6.37
C VAL A 103 -12.33 1.10 7.43
N MET A 104 -12.08 -0.20 7.52
CA MET A 104 -11.02 -0.77 8.34
C MET A 104 -9.92 -1.37 7.45
N TYR A 105 -8.71 -0.83 7.55
CA TYR A 105 -7.52 -1.47 7.00
C TYR A 105 -7.02 -2.49 8.01
N LEU A 106 -7.15 -3.78 7.66
CA LEU A 106 -6.91 -4.91 8.55
C LEU A 106 -5.77 -5.77 8.05
N GLY A 107 -4.78 -6.02 8.91
CA GLY A 107 -3.65 -6.90 8.61
C GLY A 107 -3.30 -7.81 9.75
N GLY A 108 -2.48 -8.83 9.45
CA GLY A 108 -1.81 -9.65 10.43
C GLY A 108 -2.70 -10.46 11.37
N LEU A 109 -3.89 -10.88 10.92
CA LEU A 109 -4.74 -11.77 11.71
C LEU A 109 -4.03 -13.09 12.00
N LYS A 110 -3.79 -13.39 13.27
CA LYS A 110 -3.00 -14.56 13.70
C LYS A 110 -3.55 -15.18 14.98
N GLY A 111 -3.27 -16.49 15.10
CA GLY A 111 -3.46 -17.28 16.31
C GLY A 111 -4.91 -17.62 16.62
N ASP A 112 -5.07 -18.48 17.61
CA ASP A 112 -6.37 -19.02 18.05
C ASP A 112 -7.29 -17.93 18.65
N GLU A 113 -6.69 -16.83 19.14
CA GLU A 113 -7.42 -15.68 19.69
C GLU A 113 -7.78 -14.62 18.62
N LEU A 114 -7.44 -14.88 17.37
CA LEU A 114 -7.69 -14.00 16.24
C LEU A 114 -7.31 -12.54 16.51
N THR A 115 -6.05 -12.33 16.90
CA THR A 115 -5.52 -10.98 17.05
C THR A 115 -5.10 -10.41 15.70
N GLY A 116 -5.44 -9.16 15.46
CA GLY A 116 -5.13 -8.45 14.22
C GLY A 116 -4.43 -7.13 14.44
N THR A 117 -4.10 -6.50 13.34
CA THR A 117 -3.53 -5.15 13.30
C THR A 117 -4.46 -4.24 12.50
N VAL A 118 -4.91 -3.16 13.09
CA VAL A 118 -5.70 -2.12 12.40
C VAL A 118 -4.81 -0.92 12.17
N TRP A 119 -4.88 -0.35 10.96
CA TRP A 119 -4.05 0.80 10.56
C TRP A 119 -4.82 2.10 10.69
N GLY A 120 -4.15 3.07 11.31
CA GLY A 120 -4.71 4.38 11.61
C GLY A 120 -4.39 5.42 10.54
N GLY A 121 -4.99 6.60 10.69
CA GLY A 121 -4.87 7.71 9.76
C GLY A 121 -3.46 8.29 9.60
N ASN A 122 -2.51 7.93 10.47
CA ASN A 122 -1.10 8.29 10.30
C ASN A 122 -0.28 7.22 9.57
N TYR A 123 -0.90 6.09 9.18
CA TYR A 123 -0.24 5.06 8.39
C TYR A 123 -0.60 5.21 6.91
N GLY A 124 0.41 5.08 6.03
CA GLY A 124 0.30 5.49 4.63
C GLY A 124 -0.92 5.03 3.87
N ASP A 125 -1.25 3.72 3.89
CA ASP A 125 -2.42 3.23 3.13
C ASP A 125 -3.73 3.83 3.65
N ALA A 126 -3.88 3.94 4.98
CA ALA A 126 -5.08 4.51 5.59
C ALA A 126 -5.13 6.03 5.40
N LYS A 127 -4.00 6.74 5.59
CA LYS A 127 -3.90 8.18 5.34
C LYS A 127 -4.21 8.52 3.88
N PHE A 128 -3.60 7.81 2.94
CA PHE A 128 -3.88 8.03 1.52
C PHE A 128 -5.32 7.64 1.15
N GLY A 129 -5.90 6.64 1.82
CA GLY A 129 -7.31 6.30 1.67
C GLY A 129 -8.21 7.49 2.01
N GLU A 130 -7.97 8.17 3.12
CA GLU A 130 -8.72 9.37 3.50
C GLU A 130 -8.48 10.54 2.54
N GLU A 131 -7.22 10.82 2.18
CA GLU A 131 -6.84 11.98 1.38
C GLU A 131 -7.12 11.84 -0.12
N ILE A 132 -7.08 10.61 -0.66
CA ILE A 132 -7.18 10.33 -2.09
C ILE A 132 -8.53 9.72 -2.45
N ALA A 133 -8.95 8.71 -1.69
CA ALA A 133 -10.18 7.98 -1.94
C ALA A 133 -11.38 8.52 -1.15
N ASN A 134 -11.20 9.58 -0.36
CA ASN A 134 -12.26 10.25 0.41
C ASN A 134 -13.06 9.30 1.31
N ILE A 135 -12.41 8.33 1.91
CA ILE A 135 -13.00 7.34 2.82
C ILE A 135 -12.87 7.78 4.27
N LYS A 136 -13.57 7.12 5.19
CA LYS A 136 -13.48 7.36 6.63
C LYS A 136 -12.87 6.15 7.34
N ASN A 137 -11.64 6.29 7.84
CA ASN A 137 -11.01 5.22 8.62
C ASN A 137 -11.70 5.07 9.99
N VAL A 138 -11.95 3.82 10.42
CA VAL A 138 -12.54 3.53 11.75
C VAL A 138 -11.55 3.71 12.90
N HIS A 139 -10.24 3.79 12.60
CA HIS A 139 -9.20 3.91 13.62
C HIS A 139 -8.76 5.38 13.78
N PRO A 140 -8.57 5.87 15.01
CA PRO A 140 -8.15 7.25 15.27
C PRO A 140 -6.89 7.66 14.51
N ALA A 141 -6.87 8.91 14.01
CA ALA A 141 -5.83 9.44 13.13
C ALA A 141 -4.45 9.59 13.79
N ASP A 142 -4.38 9.69 15.11
CA ASP A 142 -3.14 9.88 15.87
C ASP A 142 -2.35 8.60 16.14
N GLU A 143 -2.96 7.43 15.91
CA GLU A 143 -2.28 6.14 16.00
C GLU A 143 -1.99 5.57 14.60
N ALA A 144 -0.75 5.16 14.34
CA ALA A 144 -0.39 4.57 13.04
C ALA A 144 -0.86 3.10 12.96
N ILE A 145 -0.59 2.31 13.99
CA ILE A 145 -0.89 0.87 14.02
C ILE A 145 -1.39 0.49 15.41
N ARG A 146 -2.48 -0.26 15.47
CA ARG A 146 -3.00 -0.82 16.71
C ARG A 146 -3.20 -2.32 16.61
N LYS A 147 -2.66 -3.07 17.58
CA LYS A 147 -3.01 -4.48 17.76
C LYS A 147 -4.35 -4.56 18.48
N VAL A 148 -5.24 -5.41 17.98
CA VAL A 148 -6.62 -5.53 18.45
C VAL A 148 -7.02 -7.00 18.59
N SER A 149 -7.94 -7.29 19.52
CA SER A 149 -8.58 -8.59 19.65
C SER A 149 -9.82 -8.69 18.75
N ALA A 150 -10.38 -9.91 18.65
CA ALA A 150 -11.64 -10.14 17.93
C ALA A 150 -12.78 -9.27 18.45
N GLU A 151 -12.91 -9.11 19.76
CA GLU A 151 -13.97 -8.27 20.38
C GLU A 151 -13.80 -6.81 19.98
N HIS A 152 -12.57 -6.33 19.89
CA HIS A 152 -12.31 -4.95 19.46
C HIS A 152 -12.64 -4.76 17.97
N LEU A 153 -12.31 -5.73 17.12
CA LEU A 153 -12.70 -5.72 15.71
C LEU A 153 -14.22 -5.66 15.53
N ILE A 154 -14.96 -6.47 16.32
CA ILE A 154 -16.42 -6.44 16.34
C ILE A 154 -16.95 -5.08 16.80
N ALA A 155 -16.33 -4.47 17.80
CA ALA A 155 -16.75 -3.16 18.32
C ALA A 155 -16.52 -2.02 17.32
N LEU A 156 -15.51 -2.11 16.47
CA LEU A 156 -15.26 -1.14 15.37
C LEU A 156 -16.33 -1.22 14.29
N ASN A 157 -16.82 -2.41 13.96
CA ASN A 157 -17.90 -2.71 13.03
C ASN A 157 -17.94 -1.82 11.77
N PRO A 158 -16.93 -1.86 10.90
CA PRO A 158 -16.85 -1.02 9.71
C PRO A 158 -17.87 -1.41 8.64
N ASP A 159 -18.15 -0.48 7.71
CA ASP A 159 -18.96 -0.75 6.51
C ASP A 159 -18.16 -1.56 5.47
N LYS A 160 -16.84 -1.38 5.42
CA LYS A 160 -15.93 -2.08 4.50
C LYS A 160 -14.65 -2.53 5.20
N ILE A 161 -14.10 -3.68 4.77
CA ILE A 161 -12.80 -4.17 5.22
C ILE A 161 -11.85 -4.26 4.04
N ILE A 162 -10.67 -3.66 4.17
CA ILE A 162 -9.56 -3.79 3.24
C ILE A 162 -8.48 -4.64 3.91
N LEU A 163 -8.31 -5.86 3.40
CA LEU A 163 -7.31 -6.80 3.88
C LEU A 163 -5.93 -6.39 3.35
N CYS A 164 -5.02 -6.25 4.29
CA CYS A 164 -3.65 -5.88 4.03
C CYS A 164 -2.73 -7.07 4.29
N THR A 165 -1.45 -6.91 4.05
CA THR A 165 -0.39 -7.92 4.21
C THR A 165 -0.68 -9.05 5.21
N VAL A 166 -0.32 -10.25 4.82
CA VAL A 166 -0.50 -11.53 5.55
C VAL A 166 -1.94 -11.89 5.88
N CYS A 167 -2.88 -11.26 5.21
CA CYS A 167 -4.27 -11.69 5.19
C CYS A 167 -4.56 -12.55 3.97
N PRO A 168 -5.56 -13.44 4.03
CA PRO A 168 -5.95 -14.27 2.91
C PRO A 168 -6.65 -13.46 1.81
N SER A 169 -7.00 -14.12 0.69
CA SER A 169 -7.95 -13.56 -0.26
C SER A 169 -9.30 -13.29 0.40
N PRO A 170 -10.14 -12.40 -0.14
CA PRO A 170 -11.48 -12.14 0.39
C PRO A 170 -12.31 -13.42 0.56
N ASP A 171 -12.28 -14.34 -0.40
CA ASP A 171 -13.04 -15.61 -0.33
C ASP A 171 -12.61 -16.49 0.84
N VAL A 172 -11.30 -16.62 1.08
CA VAL A 172 -10.79 -17.39 2.22
C VAL A 172 -11.19 -16.70 3.52
N PHE A 173 -11.04 -15.38 3.61
CA PHE A 173 -11.40 -14.61 4.79
C PHE A 173 -12.88 -14.73 5.15
N LEU A 174 -13.75 -14.73 4.16
CA LEU A 174 -15.20 -14.84 4.35
C LEU A 174 -15.66 -16.25 4.72
N ASN A 175 -14.96 -17.31 4.27
CA ASN A 175 -15.44 -18.69 4.35
C ASN A 175 -14.65 -19.59 5.30
N ASP A 176 -13.43 -19.23 5.72
CA ASP A 176 -12.65 -20.06 6.63
C ASP A 176 -13.17 -19.95 8.06
N THR A 177 -13.32 -21.12 8.71
CA THR A 177 -13.77 -21.22 10.11
C THR A 177 -12.86 -20.51 11.11
N LEU A 178 -11.60 -20.27 10.77
CA LEU A 178 -10.67 -19.49 11.58
C LEU A 178 -11.23 -18.10 11.90
N TYR A 179 -11.97 -17.49 10.98
CA TYR A 179 -12.53 -16.14 11.13
C TYR A 179 -13.95 -16.14 11.73
N SER A 180 -14.46 -17.31 12.16
CA SER A 180 -15.79 -17.41 12.80
C SER A 180 -16.04 -16.45 13.96
N PRO A 181 -15.04 -16.10 14.81
CA PRO A 181 -15.27 -15.18 15.92
C PRO A 181 -15.68 -13.77 15.51
N ILE A 182 -15.34 -13.33 14.28
CA ILE A 182 -15.62 -11.97 13.78
C ILE A 182 -16.72 -11.90 12.72
N GLN A 183 -17.44 -13.00 12.49
CA GLN A 183 -18.49 -13.09 11.46
C GLN A 183 -19.71 -12.20 11.75
N SER A 184 -19.82 -11.61 12.93
CA SER A 184 -20.87 -10.63 13.27
C SER A 184 -20.61 -9.21 12.72
N ILE A 185 -19.41 -8.94 12.21
CA ILE A 185 -19.06 -7.64 11.62
C ILE A 185 -19.91 -7.42 10.35
N THR A 186 -20.54 -6.26 10.24
CA THR A 186 -21.45 -5.92 9.13
C THR A 186 -20.80 -6.09 7.76
N ALA A 187 -19.57 -5.62 7.58
CA ALA A 187 -18.82 -5.79 6.33
C ALA A 187 -18.64 -7.26 5.95
N ILE A 188 -18.39 -8.15 6.92
CA ILE A 188 -18.23 -9.59 6.66
C ILE A 188 -19.56 -10.22 6.26
N GLN A 189 -20.66 -9.88 6.97
CA GLN A 189 -22.00 -10.39 6.67
C GLN A 189 -22.48 -10.01 5.26
N ASN A 190 -22.11 -8.84 4.79
CA ASN A 190 -22.48 -8.32 3.48
C ASN A 190 -21.50 -8.76 2.36
N GLY A 191 -20.36 -9.37 2.68
CA GLY A 191 -19.30 -9.66 1.72
C GLY A 191 -18.51 -8.40 1.28
N ASP A 192 -18.59 -7.32 2.05
CA ASP A 192 -17.93 -6.04 1.81
C ASP A 192 -16.46 -6.07 2.23
N VAL A 193 -15.71 -7.02 1.67
CA VAL A 193 -14.31 -7.30 1.97
C VAL A 193 -13.52 -7.37 0.67
N VAL A 194 -12.42 -6.64 0.61
CA VAL A 194 -11.45 -6.68 -0.49
C VAL A 194 -10.04 -6.87 0.05
N SER A 195 -9.09 -7.21 -0.82
CA SER A 195 -7.68 -7.37 -0.45
C SER A 195 -6.78 -6.54 -1.35
N ILE A 196 -5.79 -5.88 -0.76
CA ILE A 196 -4.68 -5.25 -1.50
C ILE A 196 -3.48 -6.21 -1.66
N GLY A 197 -3.65 -7.47 -1.30
CA GLY A 197 -2.63 -8.50 -1.44
C GLY A 197 -1.33 -8.13 -0.74
N LEU A 198 -0.22 -8.26 -1.48
CA LEU A 198 1.12 -7.94 -0.98
C LEU A 198 1.54 -6.48 -1.25
N LEU A 199 0.63 -5.62 -1.68
CA LEU A 199 0.94 -4.22 -2.02
C LEU A 199 1.06 -3.29 -0.82
N THR A 200 0.78 -3.75 0.38
CA THR A 200 0.83 -2.93 1.60
C THR A 200 2.02 -1.99 1.64
N TRP A 201 1.74 -0.74 1.92
CA TRP A 201 2.75 0.28 2.12
C TRP A 201 3.39 0.13 3.51
N TRP A 202 4.71 -0.02 3.52
CA TRP A 202 5.52 -0.17 4.74
C TRP A 202 6.38 1.06 5.04
N GLY A 203 5.91 2.27 4.71
CA GLY A 203 6.72 3.48 4.83
C GLY A 203 7.77 3.65 3.73
N ASP A 204 7.72 2.80 2.73
CA ASP A 204 8.69 2.72 1.63
C ASP A 204 8.17 3.33 0.32
N PHE A 205 9.05 3.43 -0.68
CA PHE A 205 8.64 3.73 -2.05
C PHE A 205 7.82 2.58 -2.62
N ARG A 206 6.58 2.88 -3.02
CA ARG A 206 5.65 1.93 -3.65
C ARG A 206 5.08 2.55 -4.91
N LEU A 207 5.50 2.04 -6.06
CA LEU A 207 4.94 2.45 -7.35
C LEU A 207 3.47 2.03 -7.51
N GLU A 208 3.01 1.09 -6.70
CA GLU A 208 1.66 0.56 -6.68
C GLU A 208 0.67 1.33 -5.77
N VAL A 209 1.06 2.46 -5.18
CA VAL A 209 0.12 3.31 -4.40
C VAL A 209 -1.17 3.60 -5.17
N PRO A 210 -1.15 3.93 -6.48
CA PRO A 210 -2.37 4.11 -7.24
C PRO A 210 -3.27 2.88 -7.29
N THR A 211 -2.68 1.68 -7.34
CA THR A 211 -3.43 0.41 -7.30
C THR A 211 -4.14 0.22 -5.97
N ILE A 212 -3.45 0.45 -4.86
CA ILE A 212 -4.03 0.38 -3.50
C ILE A 212 -5.22 1.34 -3.39
N MET A 213 -5.04 2.57 -3.87
CA MET A 213 -6.08 3.60 -3.80
C MET A 213 -7.26 3.30 -4.71
N LEU A 214 -7.03 2.74 -5.90
CA LEU A 214 -8.10 2.38 -6.84
C LEU A 214 -8.92 1.20 -6.31
N ILE A 215 -8.28 0.16 -5.77
CA ILE A 215 -8.96 -0.95 -5.09
C ILE A 215 -9.81 -0.41 -3.94
N SER A 216 -9.25 0.45 -3.10
CA SER A 216 -9.95 1.06 -1.97
C SER A 216 -11.17 1.88 -2.44
N ALA A 217 -10.96 2.79 -3.38
CA ALA A 217 -12.01 3.67 -3.89
C ALA A 217 -13.15 2.90 -4.55
N LYS A 218 -12.84 1.93 -5.43
CA LYS A 218 -13.87 1.12 -6.08
C LYS A 218 -14.63 0.23 -5.11
N SER A 219 -13.97 -0.33 -4.10
CA SER A 219 -14.66 -1.13 -3.09
C SER A 219 -15.66 -0.32 -2.27
N VAL A 220 -15.35 0.94 -2.01
CA VAL A 220 -16.17 1.84 -1.18
C VAL A 220 -17.27 2.52 -1.99
N TYR A 221 -16.97 2.92 -3.23
CA TYR A 221 -17.86 3.68 -4.13
C TYR A 221 -17.98 2.97 -5.49
N PRO A 222 -18.49 1.74 -5.56
CA PRO A 222 -18.54 0.98 -6.82
C PRO A 222 -19.31 1.72 -7.92
N GLU A 223 -20.32 2.52 -7.57
CA GLU A 223 -21.13 3.31 -8.50
C GLU A 223 -20.34 4.43 -9.20
N LEU A 224 -19.27 4.95 -8.57
CA LEU A 224 -18.40 5.98 -9.15
C LEU A 224 -17.34 5.40 -10.09
N PHE A 225 -17.19 4.07 -10.13
CA PHE A 225 -16.18 3.37 -10.90
C PHE A 225 -16.76 2.24 -11.77
N THR A 226 -17.99 2.39 -12.23
CA THR A 226 -18.69 1.37 -13.04
C THR A 226 -18.02 1.11 -14.39
N ASP A 227 -17.29 2.09 -14.90
CA ASP A 227 -16.51 2.04 -16.14
C ASP A 227 -15.09 1.50 -15.98
N VAL A 228 -14.67 1.19 -14.75
CA VAL A 228 -13.31 0.71 -14.44
C VAL A 228 -13.37 -0.75 -14.00
N ASN A 229 -12.77 -1.66 -14.76
CA ASN A 229 -12.42 -2.99 -14.29
C ASN A 229 -11.00 -2.93 -13.71
N VAL A 230 -10.87 -3.03 -12.38
CA VAL A 230 -9.57 -2.88 -11.69
C VAL A 230 -8.61 -4.01 -12.05
N GLY A 231 -9.12 -5.23 -12.21
CA GLY A 231 -8.29 -6.38 -12.58
C GLY A 231 -7.64 -6.21 -13.96
N GLN A 232 -8.38 -5.69 -14.95
CA GLN A 232 -7.87 -5.38 -16.27
C GLN A 232 -6.93 -4.15 -16.22
N TRP A 233 -7.36 -3.07 -15.57
CA TRP A 233 -6.57 -1.87 -15.38
C TRP A 233 -5.20 -2.17 -14.77
N LEU A 234 -5.15 -3.05 -13.76
CA LEU A 234 -3.90 -3.44 -13.09
C LEU A 234 -2.91 -4.12 -14.05
N ASN A 235 -3.39 -5.00 -14.93
CA ASN A 235 -2.53 -5.62 -15.94
C ASN A 235 -1.95 -4.57 -16.90
N GLU A 236 -2.75 -3.60 -17.33
CA GLU A 236 -2.30 -2.50 -18.19
C GLU A 236 -1.31 -1.58 -17.44
N TYR A 237 -1.61 -1.28 -16.17
CA TYR A 237 -0.73 -0.51 -15.31
C TYR A 237 0.63 -1.18 -15.11
N HIS A 238 0.66 -2.47 -14.78
CA HIS A 238 1.89 -3.24 -14.65
C HIS A 238 2.68 -3.34 -15.97
N SER A 239 1.97 -3.56 -17.08
CA SER A 239 2.61 -3.60 -18.39
C SER A 239 3.31 -2.28 -18.72
N THR A 240 2.67 -1.15 -18.43
CA THR A 240 3.23 0.20 -18.67
C THR A 240 4.33 0.53 -17.66
N LEU A 241 4.08 0.28 -16.37
CA LEU A 241 4.98 0.63 -15.27
C LEU A 241 6.30 -0.14 -15.32
N TYR A 242 6.25 -1.42 -15.65
CA TYR A 242 7.41 -2.31 -15.63
C TYR A 242 7.87 -2.76 -17.01
N ASN A 243 7.22 -2.27 -18.07
CA ASN A 243 7.48 -2.69 -19.45
C ASN A 243 7.35 -4.21 -19.63
N LEU A 244 6.27 -4.79 -19.10
CA LEU A 244 6.00 -6.22 -19.11
C LEU A 244 5.12 -6.62 -20.30
N SER A 245 5.25 -7.89 -20.73
CA SER A 245 4.24 -8.53 -21.57
C SER A 245 2.91 -8.69 -20.81
N ALA A 246 1.80 -8.92 -21.50
CA ALA A 246 0.51 -9.18 -20.86
C ALA A 246 0.55 -10.44 -19.98
N GLU A 247 1.30 -11.46 -20.39
CA GLU A 247 1.50 -12.70 -19.62
C GLU A 247 2.29 -12.44 -18.32
N ASP A 248 3.37 -11.67 -18.41
CA ASP A 248 4.19 -11.32 -17.23
C ASP A 248 3.42 -10.40 -16.27
N ALA A 249 2.62 -9.47 -16.79
CA ALA A 249 1.77 -8.60 -15.96
C ALA A 249 0.72 -9.41 -15.21
N GLN A 250 0.07 -10.39 -15.87
CA GLN A 250 -0.84 -11.32 -15.20
C GLN A 250 -0.12 -12.17 -14.15
N THR A 251 1.09 -12.65 -14.46
CA THR A 251 1.90 -13.43 -13.51
C THR A 251 2.25 -12.57 -12.28
N LEU A 252 2.61 -11.30 -12.47
CA LEU A 252 2.88 -10.37 -11.38
C LEU A 252 1.66 -10.16 -10.49
N LYS A 253 0.46 -9.99 -11.10
CA LYS A 253 -0.80 -9.87 -10.35
C LYS A 253 -1.05 -11.10 -9.46
N VAL A 254 -0.83 -12.32 -9.97
CA VAL A 254 -0.95 -13.56 -9.18
C VAL A 254 0.06 -13.59 -8.04
N VAL A 255 1.33 -13.25 -8.29
CA VAL A 255 2.38 -13.19 -7.27
C VAL A 255 2.04 -12.17 -6.18
N GLN A 256 1.39 -11.08 -6.53
CA GLN A 256 0.91 -10.05 -5.59
C GLN A 256 -0.37 -10.45 -4.86
N GLN A 257 -0.94 -11.63 -5.13
CA GLN A 257 -2.20 -12.14 -4.56
C GLN A 257 -3.40 -11.25 -4.88
N LEU A 258 -3.44 -10.73 -6.10
CA LEU A 258 -4.51 -9.86 -6.61
C LEU A 258 -5.37 -10.52 -7.70
N ASP A 259 -5.15 -11.79 -7.97
CA ASP A 259 -5.91 -12.59 -8.92
C ASP A 259 -7.35 -12.90 -8.48
N TRP A 260 -7.70 -12.62 -7.22
CA TRP A 260 -9.09 -12.68 -6.75
C TRP A 260 -10.03 -11.73 -7.52
N MET A 261 -9.48 -10.70 -8.17
CA MET A 261 -10.25 -9.80 -9.05
C MET A 261 -10.56 -10.42 -10.41
N ASP A 262 -9.94 -11.55 -10.78
CA ASP A 262 -10.18 -12.21 -12.04
C ASP A 262 -11.57 -12.89 -12.05
N GLY A 263 -12.40 -12.53 -13.01
CA GLY A 263 -13.75 -13.06 -13.12
C GLY A 263 -14.81 -12.35 -12.26
N ALA A 264 -14.44 -11.37 -11.48
CA ALA A 264 -15.35 -10.45 -10.83
C ALA A 264 -15.52 -9.17 -11.66
N ASP A 265 -16.67 -8.49 -11.53
CA ASP A 265 -16.88 -7.15 -12.09
C ASP A 265 -16.19 -6.06 -11.23
N PHE A 266 -14.96 -6.39 -10.81
CA PHE A 266 -14.18 -5.54 -9.92
C PHE A 266 -13.11 -4.75 -10.65
#